data_894f4e1452c90651c944737ec630d219
#
_entry.id   894f4e1452c90651c944737ec630d219
#
_cell.length_a   1.000
_cell.length_b   1.000
_cell.length_c   1.000
_cell.angle_alpha   90.00
_cell.angle_beta   90.00
_cell.angle_gamma   90.00
#
_symmetry.space_group_name_H-M   'P 1'
#
loop_
_entity.id
_entity.type
_entity.pdbx_description
1 polymer ?
#
loop_
_entity_poly.entity_id
_entity_poly.type
_entity_poly.pdbx_seq_one_letter_code
_entity_poly.pdbx_strand_id
1 'polypeptide(L)'
;EKAAIQMGITSPLGVAVVYDSTVHGSWGMIRDRTSSNSGSIASLGEQGWISAYVKARHDWLSGHSRADLRATAYRMDVFQRLIDQGYWGLELPLVVRAAEISMASLNATPSGCYDGPQPGSRALALQSPLLRGLDVRLVQLGLSNSGADIKADGIFGQTSVSRIKEYQTRSGLPATGVADAALIMKLIT
;
A
#
# COMPACT_ATOMS: atom_id res chain seq x y z
N GLU A 1 4.73 -5.68 -4.83
CA GLU A 1 4.40 -7.12 -4.71
C GLU A 1 5.04 -7.92 -5.84
N LYS A 2 4.78 -7.63 -7.13
CA LYS A 2 5.37 -8.37 -8.28
C LYS A 2 6.90 -8.49 -8.21
N ALA A 3 7.61 -7.43 -7.86
CA ALA A 3 9.08 -7.44 -7.75
C ALA A 3 9.58 -8.36 -6.63
N ALA A 4 8.84 -8.48 -5.52
CA ALA A 4 9.17 -9.40 -4.44
C ALA A 4 8.96 -10.85 -4.88
N ILE A 5 7.81 -11.15 -5.46
CA ILE A 5 7.45 -12.49 -5.96
C ILE A 5 8.46 -13.00 -6.99
N GLN A 6 8.87 -12.15 -7.95
CA GLN A 6 9.86 -12.49 -8.96
C GLN A 6 11.22 -12.89 -8.39
N MET A 7 11.55 -12.41 -7.19
CA MET A 7 12.77 -12.76 -6.48
C MET A 7 12.62 -13.90 -5.48
N GLY A 8 11.42 -14.46 -5.32
CA GLY A 8 11.14 -15.49 -4.32
C GLY A 8 11.04 -14.94 -2.89
N ILE A 9 10.74 -13.64 -2.74
CA ILE A 9 10.51 -12.98 -1.45
C ILE A 9 9.05 -13.12 -1.10
N THR A 10 8.75 -13.83 -0.01
CA THR A 10 7.40 -14.21 0.39
C THR A 10 7.03 -13.77 1.81
N SER A 11 8.02 -13.51 2.67
CA SER A 11 7.74 -13.02 4.02
C SER A 11 7.13 -11.62 4.00
N PRO A 12 6.13 -11.33 4.83
CA PRO A 12 5.54 -10.00 4.94
C PRO A 12 6.56 -8.89 5.15
N LEU A 13 7.56 -9.10 6.00
CA LEU A 13 8.64 -8.13 6.22
C LEU A 13 9.48 -7.92 4.95
N GLY A 14 9.86 -8.99 4.26
CA GLY A 14 10.61 -8.91 3.00
C GLY A 14 9.83 -8.15 1.92
N VAL A 15 8.54 -8.44 1.77
CA VAL A 15 7.65 -7.71 0.86
C VAL A 15 7.55 -6.23 1.22
N ALA A 16 7.46 -5.90 2.53
CA ALA A 16 7.44 -4.51 2.99
C ALA A 16 8.73 -3.76 2.67
N VAL A 17 9.90 -4.39 2.82
CA VAL A 17 11.22 -3.83 2.43
C VAL A 17 11.27 -3.53 0.93
N VAL A 18 10.82 -4.47 0.09
CA VAL A 18 10.77 -4.29 -1.37
C VAL A 18 9.82 -3.16 -1.75
N TYR A 19 8.63 -3.12 -1.13
CA TYR A 19 7.63 -2.07 -1.36
C TYR A 19 8.19 -0.69 -1.02
N ASP A 20 8.74 -0.53 0.19
CA ASP A 20 9.35 0.72 0.63
C ASP A 20 10.43 1.19 -0.35
N SER A 21 11.30 0.28 -0.73
CA SER A 21 12.42 0.57 -1.62
C SER A 21 11.99 0.93 -3.04
N THR A 22 10.88 0.35 -3.50
CA THR A 22 10.31 0.66 -4.82
C THR A 22 9.66 2.03 -4.82
N VAL A 23 8.90 2.37 -3.77
CA VAL A 23 8.19 3.66 -3.65
C VAL A 23 9.18 4.82 -3.48
N HIS A 24 10.23 4.64 -2.67
CA HIS A 24 11.25 5.67 -2.42
C HIS A 24 12.38 5.68 -3.46
N GLY A 25 12.34 4.76 -4.44
CA GLY A 25 13.38 4.59 -5.44
C GLY A 25 14.59 3.79 -4.93
N SER A 26 15.57 3.61 -5.78
CA SER A 26 16.81 2.83 -5.54
C SER A 26 16.65 1.31 -5.43
N TRP A 27 15.45 0.74 -5.51
CA TRP A 27 15.26 -0.71 -5.43
C TRP A 27 16.22 -1.49 -6.34
N GLY A 28 16.18 -1.24 -7.65
CA GLY A 28 17.00 -1.98 -8.63
C GLY A 28 18.49 -1.86 -8.35
N MET A 29 18.97 -0.64 -8.13
CA MET A 29 20.39 -0.38 -7.88
C MET A 29 20.90 -1.09 -6.62
N ILE A 30 20.18 -1.00 -5.51
CA ILE A 30 20.60 -1.62 -4.23
C ILE A 30 20.42 -3.14 -4.29
N ARG A 31 19.37 -3.65 -4.94
CA ARG A 31 19.19 -5.09 -5.20
C ARG A 31 20.41 -5.68 -5.91
N ASP A 32 20.82 -5.06 -7.00
CA ASP A 32 21.94 -5.55 -7.82
C ASP A 32 23.27 -5.48 -7.05
N ARG A 33 23.48 -4.38 -6.31
CA ARG A 33 24.64 -4.22 -5.42
C ARG A 33 24.64 -5.28 -4.31
N THR A 34 23.50 -5.56 -3.68
CA THR A 34 23.40 -6.58 -2.63
C THR A 34 23.73 -7.96 -3.18
N SER A 35 23.16 -8.31 -4.32
CA SER A 35 23.41 -9.61 -4.96
C SER A 35 24.88 -9.78 -5.38
N SER A 36 25.52 -8.71 -5.86
CA SER A 36 26.93 -8.74 -6.25
C SER A 36 27.88 -8.84 -5.05
N ASN A 37 27.58 -8.16 -3.94
CA ASN A 37 28.49 -8.06 -2.80
C ASN A 37 28.29 -9.16 -1.77
N SER A 38 27.04 -9.60 -1.57
CA SER A 38 26.67 -10.53 -0.48
C SER A 38 26.25 -11.91 -0.99
N GLY A 39 25.82 -12.00 -2.24
CA GLY A 39 25.33 -13.25 -2.83
C GLY A 39 23.84 -13.21 -3.18
N SER A 40 23.38 -14.24 -3.88
CA SER A 40 21.99 -14.35 -4.34
C SER A 40 21.03 -14.80 -3.20
N ILE A 41 19.72 -14.63 -3.40
CA ILE A 41 18.70 -15.20 -2.50
C ILE A 41 18.84 -16.72 -2.42
N ALA A 42 19.19 -17.37 -3.53
CA ALA A 42 19.39 -18.82 -3.53
C ALA A 42 20.54 -19.28 -2.61
N SER A 43 21.58 -18.44 -2.44
CA SER A 43 22.72 -18.76 -1.58
C SER A 43 22.54 -18.34 -0.12
N LEU A 44 21.85 -17.23 0.13
CA LEU A 44 21.69 -16.65 1.47
C LEU A 44 20.36 -17.01 2.15
N GLY A 45 19.42 -17.54 1.40
CA GLY A 45 18.01 -17.59 1.80
C GLY A 45 17.36 -16.21 1.79
N GLU A 46 16.04 -16.16 1.89
CA GLU A 46 15.30 -14.91 1.88
C GLU A 46 15.71 -13.97 3.03
N GLN A 47 15.74 -14.49 4.25
CA GLN A 47 16.05 -13.69 5.43
C GLN A 47 17.47 -13.12 5.42
N GLY A 48 18.44 -13.93 5.04
CA GLY A 48 19.82 -13.49 4.91
C GLY A 48 20.00 -12.43 3.84
N TRP A 49 19.33 -12.60 2.69
CA TRP A 49 19.40 -11.63 1.60
C TRP A 49 18.72 -10.30 1.95
N ILE A 50 17.51 -10.33 2.56
CA ILE A 50 16.81 -9.13 3.01
C ILE A 50 17.62 -8.37 4.07
N SER A 51 18.25 -9.08 5.01
CA SER A 51 19.13 -8.45 6.02
C SER A 51 20.31 -7.74 5.36
N ALA A 52 20.96 -8.39 4.40
CA ALA A 52 22.04 -7.77 3.63
C ALA A 52 21.56 -6.56 2.81
N TYR A 53 20.37 -6.65 2.23
CA TYR A 53 19.75 -5.56 1.48
C TYR A 53 19.45 -4.34 2.36
N VAL A 54 18.83 -4.55 3.51
CA VAL A 54 18.51 -3.47 4.47
C VAL A 54 19.78 -2.75 4.89
N LYS A 55 20.85 -3.50 5.22
CA LYS A 55 22.14 -2.93 5.56
C LYS A 55 22.75 -2.13 4.39
N ALA A 56 22.78 -2.70 3.20
CA ALA A 56 23.34 -2.04 2.02
C ALA A 56 22.59 -0.73 1.69
N ARG A 57 21.28 -0.73 1.84
CA ARG A 57 20.47 0.46 1.62
C ARG A 57 20.63 1.50 2.72
N HIS A 58 20.73 1.08 3.98
CA HIS A 58 21.05 1.97 5.08
C HIS A 58 22.37 2.70 4.84
N ASP A 59 23.43 1.95 4.52
CA ASP A 59 24.77 2.50 4.27
C ASP A 59 24.75 3.49 3.10
N TRP A 60 24.03 3.16 2.02
CA TRP A 60 23.88 4.04 0.87
C TRP A 60 23.11 5.33 1.23
N LEU A 61 22.00 5.24 1.96
CA LEU A 61 21.22 6.41 2.39
C LEU A 61 22.03 7.29 3.33
N SER A 62 22.66 6.70 4.34
CA SER A 62 23.43 7.43 5.36
C SER A 62 24.66 8.15 4.77
N GLY A 63 25.30 7.54 3.78
CA GLY A 63 26.45 8.12 3.08
C GLY A 63 26.09 9.02 1.89
N HIS A 64 24.82 9.24 1.60
CA HIS A 64 24.41 9.97 0.40
C HIS A 64 24.74 11.47 0.50
N SER A 65 25.13 12.09 -0.62
CA SER A 65 25.46 13.54 -0.68
C SER A 65 24.25 14.44 -0.36
N ARG A 66 23.05 14.03 -0.76
CA ARG A 66 21.79 14.75 -0.50
C ARG A 66 21.31 14.55 0.94
N ALA A 67 21.10 15.66 1.66
CA ALA A 67 20.67 15.64 3.06
C ALA A 67 19.24 15.07 3.24
N ASP A 68 18.34 15.31 2.29
CA ASP A 68 16.99 14.78 2.31
C ASP A 68 16.96 13.24 2.23
N LEU A 69 17.86 12.63 1.45
CA LEU A 69 18.00 11.17 1.41
C LEU A 69 18.65 10.62 2.69
N ARG A 70 19.69 11.27 3.23
CA ARG A 70 20.25 10.86 4.53
C ARG A 70 19.20 10.87 5.64
N ALA A 71 18.30 11.86 5.64
CA ALA A 71 17.22 11.97 6.61
C ALA A 71 16.22 10.79 6.55
N THR A 72 16.23 9.97 5.48
CA THR A 72 15.36 8.80 5.34
C THR A 72 15.98 7.47 5.78
N ALA A 73 17.25 7.47 6.20
CA ALA A 73 17.95 6.26 6.64
C ALA A 73 17.25 5.54 7.79
N TYR A 74 16.54 6.29 8.67
CA TYR A 74 15.75 5.74 9.78
C TYR A 74 14.74 4.66 9.35
N ARG A 75 14.32 4.64 8.10
CA ARG A 75 13.41 3.62 7.56
C ARG A 75 14.07 2.25 7.58
N MET A 76 15.36 2.22 7.28
CA MET A 76 16.14 0.98 7.34
C MET A 76 16.43 0.56 8.79
N ASP A 77 16.58 1.52 9.70
CA ASP A 77 16.72 1.22 11.14
C ASP A 77 15.46 0.52 11.68
N VAL A 78 14.27 0.92 11.20
CA VAL A 78 13.02 0.25 11.56
C VAL A 78 13.00 -1.18 11.06
N PHE A 79 13.33 -1.42 9.79
CA PHE A 79 13.37 -2.76 9.23
C PHE A 79 14.43 -3.62 9.90
N GLN A 80 15.62 -3.06 10.17
CA GLN A 80 16.67 -3.79 10.89
C GLN A 80 16.21 -4.23 12.28
N ARG A 81 15.52 -3.36 13.03
CA ARG A 81 14.98 -3.71 14.33
C ARG A 81 13.95 -4.86 14.26
N LEU A 82 13.06 -4.83 13.27
CA LEU A 82 12.10 -5.91 13.05
C LEU A 82 12.78 -7.23 12.68
N ILE A 83 13.85 -7.18 11.88
CA ILE A 83 14.69 -8.32 11.55
C ILE A 83 15.35 -8.89 12.81
N ASP A 84 15.99 -8.04 13.62
CA ASP A 84 16.70 -8.43 14.84
C ASP A 84 15.75 -9.07 15.87
N GLN A 85 14.48 -8.65 15.87
CA GLN A 85 13.43 -9.20 16.73
C GLN A 85 12.74 -10.43 16.13
N GLY A 86 13.04 -10.80 14.89
CA GLY A 86 12.45 -11.95 14.23
C GLY A 86 11.01 -11.76 13.74
N TYR A 87 10.53 -10.53 13.59
CA TYR A 87 9.16 -10.21 13.14
C TYR A 87 8.96 -10.35 11.63
N TRP A 88 9.35 -11.51 11.08
CA TRP A 88 9.25 -11.77 9.63
C TRP A 88 7.82 -11.81 9.09
N GLY A 89 6.88 -12.23 9.93
CA GLY A 89 5.44 -12.26 9.62
C GLY A 89 4.74 -10.93 9.82
N LEU A 90 5.40 -9.91 10.41
CA LEU A 90 4.79 -8.65 10.83
C LEU A 90 3.55 -8.85 11.71
N GLU A 91 3.62 -9.84 12.61
CA GLU A 91 2.55 -10.14 13.56
C GLU A 91 2.24 -8.94 14.46
N LEU A 92 0.97 -8.68 14.65
CA LEU A 92 0.50 -7.59 15.51
C LEU A 92 0.43 -8.02 16.99
N PRO A 93 0.68 -7.12 17.94
CA PRO A 93 1.01 -5.70 17.76
C PRO A 93 2.47 -5.46 17.39
N LEU A 94 2.73 -4.45 16.57
CA LEU A 94 4.07 -3.97 16.24
C LEU A 94 4.32 -2.60 16.87
N VAL A 95 5.56 -2.34 17.27
CA VAL A 95 5.98 -0.99 17.70
C VAL A 95 6.96 -0.45 16.66
N VAL A 96 6.51 0.56 15.91
CA VAL A 96 7.29 1.23 14.88
C VAL A 96 7.57 2.65 15.35
N ARG A 97 8.82 2.93 15.67
CA ARG A 97 9.27 4.17 16.32
C ARG A 97 8.52 4.36 17.64
N ALA A 98 7.76 5.16 17.99
CA ALA A 98 6.99 5.26 19.24
C ALA A 98 5.50 4.98 19.04
N ALA A 99 5.12 4.50 17.84
CA ALA A 99 3.73 4.21 17.53
C ALA A 99 3.47 2.70 17.61
N GLU A 100 2.43 2.32 18.36
CA GLU A 100 1.89 0.96 18.32
C GLU A 100 0.98 0.78 17.11
N ILE A 101 1.24 -0.28 16.36
CA ILE A 101 0.37 -0.76 15.28
C ILE A 101 -0.27 -2.04 15.79
N SER A 102 -1.55 -1.99 16.09
CA SER A 102 -2.36 -3.11 16.57
C SER A 102 -3.65 -3.21 15.76
N MET A 103 -4.40 -4.30 15.93
CA MET A 103 -5.74 -4.40 15.32
C MET A 103 -6.65 -3.25 15.76
N ALA A 104 -6.52 -2.79 17.00
CA ALA A 104 -7.28 -1.65 17.49
C ALA A 104 -6.91 -0.37 16.74
N SER A 105 -5.60 -0.08 16.56
CA SER A 105 -5.14 1.11 15.83
C SER A 105 -5.44 1.05 14.34
N LEU A 106 -5.41 -0.14 13.72
CA LEU A 106 -5.75 -0.32 12.30
C LEU A 106 -7.25 -0.16 12.04
N ASN A 107 -8.09 -0.56 13.01
CA ASN A 107 -9.54 -0.42 12.92
C ASN A 107 -10.06 0.91 13.47
N ALA A 108 -9.21 1.69 14.14
CA ALA A 108 -9.59 2.99 14.65
C ALA A 108 -9.69 4.02 13.52
N THR A 109 -10.70 4.84 13.58
CA THR A 109 -10.79 6.02 12.73
C THR A 109 -9.77 7.07 13.18
N PRO A 110 -8.82 7.49 12.33
CA PRO A 110 -7.91 8.56 12.68
C PRO A 110 -8.67 9.83 13.07
N SER A 111 -8.20 10.53 14.10
CA SER A 111 -8.77 11.80 14.52
C SER A 111 -8.84 12.78 13.35
N GLY A 112 -10.00 13.36 13.12
CA GLY A 112 -10.24 14.29 12.01
C GLY A 112 -10.53 13.63 10.66
N CYS A 113 -10.54 12.31 10.56
CA CYS A 113 -11.04 11.61 9.37
C CYS A 113 -12.57 11.62 9.33
N TYR A 114 -13.09 11.89 8.17
CA TYR A 114 -14.53 11.75 7.90
C TYR A 114 -14.82 10.34 7.42
N ASP A 115 -15.49 9.54 8.25
CA ASP A 115 -15.86 8.16 7.91
C ASP A 115 -16.96 8.10 6.86
N GLY A 116 -17.80 9.11 6.84
CA GLY A 116 -18.99 9.12 6.00
C GLY A 116 -20.05 8.11 6.46
N PRO A 117 -21.13 8.02 5.71
CA PRO A 117 -22.15 7.00 5.91
C PRO A 117 -21.60 5.59 5.68
N GLN A 118 -22.28 4.59 6.27
CA GLN A 118 -21.97 3.20 6.00
C GLN A 118 -22.09 2.87 4.50
N PRO A 119 -21.20 2.05 3.93
CA PRO A 119 -21.30 1.64 2.54
C PRO A 119 -22.67 1.05 2.21
N GLY A 120 -23.28 1.50 1.12
CA GLY A 120 -24.62 1.06 0.71
C GLY A 120 -25.79 1.75 1.41
N SER A 121 -25.55 2.59 2.43
CA SER A 121 -26.63 3.34 3.10
C SER A 121 -27.15 4.53 2.28
N ARG A 122 -26.40 4.94 1.26
CA ARG A 122 -26.78 5.96 0.28
C ARG A 122 -26.31 5.58 -1.12
N ALA A 123 -27.02 6.04 -2.14
CA ALA A 123 -26.52 5.97 -3.49
C ALA A 123 -25.41 7.01 -3.71
N LEU A 124 -24.37 6.65 -4.47
CA LEU A 124 -23.31 7.56 -4.83
C LEU A 124 -23.54 8.08 -6.25
N ALA A 125 -23.82 9.35 -6.37
CA ALA A 125 -24.08 10.05 -7.61
C ALA A 125 -23.36 11.40 -7.63
N LEU A 126 -23.16 11.95 -8.82
CA LEU A 126 -22.64 13.30 -8.96
C LEU A 126 -23.64 14.32 -8.43
N GLN A 127 -23.21 15.13 -7.49
CA GLN A 127 -24.03 16.21 -6.91
C GLN A 127 -23.15 17.38 -6.45
N SER A 128 -23.76 18.47 -6.09
CA SER A 128 -23.07 19.63 -5.49
C SER A 128 -23.67 19.91 -4.10
N PRO A 129 -22.87 19.96 -3.02
CA PRO A 129 -21.44 19.64 -2.98
C PRO A 129 -21.18 18.15 -3.28
N LEU A 130 -19.92 17.83 -3.74
CA LEU A 130 -19.53 16.46 -4.05
C LEU A 130 -19.66 15.57 -2.81
N LEU A 131 -20.12 14.34 -3.00
CA LEU A 131 -20.13 13.32 -1.94
C LEU A 131 -18.71 12.98 -1.53
N ARG A 132 -18.51 12.84 -0.23
CA ARG A 132 -17.23 12.49 0.38
C ARG A 132 -17.44 11.43 1.46
N GLY A 133 -16.44 10.62 1.71
CA GLY A 133 -16.43 9.67 2.81
C GLY A 133 -15.69 8.38 2.49
N LEU A 134 -15.58 7.52 3.50
CA LEU A 134 -14.97 6.21 3.36
C LEU A 134 -15.76 5.31 2.41
N ASP A 135 -17.08 5.43 2.41
CA ASP A 135 -17.97 4.73 1.48
C ASP A 135 -17.63 5.01 0.01
N VAL A 136 -17.33 6.27 -0.33
CA VAL A 136 -16.85 6.66 -1.67
C VAL A 136 -15.49 6.03 -1.96
N ARG A 137 -14.56 6.11 -1.00
CA ARG A 137 -13.21 5.57 -1.15
C ARG A 137 -13.22 4.06 -1.37
N LEU A 138 -14.04 3.32 -0.66
CA LEU A 138 -14.18 1.87 -0.82
C LEU A 138 -14.67 1.49 -2.22
N VAL A 139 -15.67 2.21 -2.75
CA VAL A 139 -16.12 2.02 -4.13
C VAL A 139 -15.02 2.32 -5.15
N GLN A 140 -14.25 3.38 -4.95
CA GLN A 140 -13.10 3.70 -5.82
C GLN A 140 -12.03 2.61 -5.77
N LEU A 141 -11.75 2.04 -4.57
CA LEU A 141 -10.85 0.89 -4.43
C LEU A 141 -11.38 -0.34 -5.16
N GLY A 142 -12.68 -0.65 -5.02
CA GLY A 142 -13.32 -1.75 -5.75
C GLY A 142 -13.23 -1.59 -7.27
N LEU A 143 -13.44 -0.37 -7.78
CA LEU A 143 -13.24 -0.06 -9.20
C LEU A 143 -11.79 -0.26 -9.62
N SER A 144 -10.82 0.22 -8.83
CA SER A 144 -9.40 0.03 -9.09
C SER A 144 -9.02 -1.45 -9.12
N ASN A 145 -9.52 -2.24 -8.16
CA ASN A 145 -9.32 -3.70 -8.13
C ASN A 145 -9.93 -4.40 -9.35
N SER A 146 -11.00 -3.82 -9.91
CA SER A 146 -11.63 -4.28 -11.15
C SER A 146 -10.91 -3.81 -12.42
N GLY A 147 -9.74 -3.16 -12.29
CA GLY A 147 -8.91 -2.70 -13.39
C GLY A 147 -9.20 -1.28 -13.88
N ALA A 148 -9.99 -0.49 -13.16
CA ALA A 148 -10.20 0.91 -13.51
C ALA A 148 -9.01 1.78 -13.07
N ASP A 149 -8.58 2.71 -13.93
CA ASP A 149 -7.60 3.74 -13.57
C ASP A 149 -8.30 4.86 -12.81
N ILE A 150 -8.34 4.73 -11.50
CA ILE A 150 -8.98 5.69 -10.59
C ILE A 150 -8.19 5.83 -9.29
N LYS A 151 -8.04 7.07 -8.83
CA LYS A 151 -7.51 7.38 -7.51
C LYS A 151 -8.61 7.25 -6.46
N ALA A 152 -8.34 6.49 -5.40
CA ALA A 152 -9.26 6.34 -4.27
C ALA A 152 -9.07 7.49 -3.26
N ASP A 153 -9.55 8.68 -3.61
CA ASP A 153 -9.45 9.90 -2.81
C ASP A 153 -10.64 10.15 -1.88
N GLY A 154 -11.68 9.33 -1.99
CA GLY A 154 -12.91 9.47 -1.19
C GLY A 154 -13.81 10.63 -1.64
N ILE A 155 -13.62 11.16 -2.85
CA ILE A 155 -14.44 12.24 -3.41
C ILE A 155 -15.14 11.74 -4.68
N PHE A 156 -16.48 11.72 -4.69
CA PHE A 156 -17.26 11.24 -5.83
C PHE A 156 -17.40 12.33 -6.90
N GLY A 157 -16.39 12.46 -7.73
CA GLY A 157 -16.36 13.43 -8.83
C GLY A 157 -16.67 12.79 -10.20
N GLN A 158 -16.47 13.56 -11.25
CA GLN A 158 -16.74 13.15 -12.63
C GLN A 158 -15.94 11.90 -13.06
N THR A 159 -14.72 11.75 -12.56
CA THR A 159 -13.91 10.54 -12.79
C THR A 159 -14.59 9.31 -12.22
N SER A 160 -15.11 9.38 -10.98
CA SER A 160 -15.86 8.28 -10.36
C SER A 160 -17.09 7.90 -11.19
N VAL A 161 -17.86 8.90 -11.67
CA VAL A 161 -19.00 8.66 -12.57
C VAL A 161 -18.60 7.91 -13.82
N SER A 162 -17.52 8.35 -14.47
CA SER A 162 -17.03 7.73 -15.71
C SER A 162 -16.64 6.27 -15.48
N ARG A 163 -15.90 5.99 -14.39
CA ARG A 163 -15.47 4.62 -14.07
C ARG A 163 -16.63 3.72 -13.63
N ILE A 164 -17.63 4.27 -12.93
CA ILE A 164 -18.88 3.53 -12.66
C ILE A 164 -19.60 3.16 -13.95
N LYS A 165 -19.76 4.08 -14.90
CA LYS A 165 -20.38 3.79 -16.20
C LYS A 165 -19.65 2.70 -16.97
N GLU A 166 -18.32 2.76 -17.03
CA GLU A 166 -17.49 1.74 -17.65
C GLU A 166 -17.67 0.37 -16.99
N TYR A 167 -17.68 0.32 -15.66
CA TYR A 167 -17.92 -0.90 -14.90
C TYR A 167 -19.32 -1.46 -15.17
N GLN A 168 -20.35 -0.60 -15.11
CA GLN A 168 -21.73 -0.97 -15.40
C GLN A 168 -21.85 -1.57 -16.81
N THR A 169 -21.29 -0.92 -17.82
CA THR A 169 -21.29 -1.42 -19.21
C THR A 169 -20.63 -2.78 -19.32
N ARG A 170 -19.43 -2.96 -18.72
CA ARG A 170 -18.73 -4.26 -18.73
C ARG A 170 -19.51 -5.36 -18.00
N SER A 171 -20.30 -4.98 -17.00
CA SER A 171 -21.12 -5.91 -16.19
C SER A 171 -22.52 -6.15 -16.78
N GLY A 172 -22.85 -5.61 -17.96
CA GLY A 172 -24.17 -5.73 -18.57
C GLY A 172 -25.25 -4.94 -17.85
N LEU A 173 -24.89 -3.94 -17.06
CA LEU A 173 -25.82 -3.08 -16.32
C LEU A 173 -26.06 -1.76 -17.07
N PRO A 174 -27.19 -1.08 -16.86
CA PRO A 174 -27.41 0.26 -17.39
C PRO A 174 -26.32 1.24 -16.94
N ALA A 175 -25.68 1.93 -17.89
CA ALA A 175 -24.57 2.85 -17.63
C ALA A 175 -25.04 4.19 -17.04
N THR A 176 -25.63 4.18 -15.88
CA THR A 176 -26.20 5.37 -15.20
C THR A 176 -25.13 6.29 -14.61
N GLY A 177 -23.98 5.73 -14.21
CA GLY A 177 -22.95 6.44 -13.46
C GLY A 177 -23.29 6.63 -11.99
N VAL A 178 -24.38 6.04 -11.52
CA VAL A 178 -24.79 6.00 -10.11
C VAL A 178 -24.42 4.64 -9.55
N ALA A 179 -23.80 4.62 -8.37
CA ALA A 179 -23.60 3.41 -7.60
C ALA A 179 -24.71 3.32 -6.55
N ASP A 180 -25.67 2.45 -6.78
CA ASP A 180 -26.69 2.08 -5.80
C ASP A 180 -26.15 1.11 -4.74
N ALA A 181 -26.94 0.78 -3.74
CA ALA A 181 -26.53 -0.11 -2.65
C ALA A 181 -26.03 -1.48 -3.16
N ALA A 182 -26.70 -2.05 -4.16
CA ALA A 182 -26.33 -3.36 -4.71
C ALA A 182 -24.97 -3.30 -5.43
N LEU A 183 -24.75 -2.28 -6.24
CA LEU A 183 -23.47 -2.07 -6.93
C LEU A 183 -22.35 -1.75 -5.95
N ILE A 184 -22.62 -0.93 -4.93
CA ILE A 184 -21.64 -0.63 -3.87
C ILE A 184 -21.19 -1.92 -3.20
N MET A 185 -22.14 -2.73 -2.72
CA MET A 185 -21.79 -3.99 -2.04
C MET A 185 -21.01 -4.94 -2.94
N LYS A 186 -21.34 -5.01 -4.23
CA LYS A 186 -20.59 -5.83 -5.21
C LYS A 186 -19.17 -5.36 -5.44
N LEU A 187 -18.90 -4.06 -5.34
CA LEU A 187 -17.56 -3.49 -5.55
C LEU A 187 -16.65 -3.61 -4.33
N ILE A 188 -17.22 -3.65 -3.12
CA ILE A 188 -16.43 -3.66 -1.88
C ILE A 188 -16.22 -5.08 -1.29
N THR A 189 -16.89 -6.10 -1.84
CA THR A 189 -16.65 -7.52 -1.51
C THR A 189 -15.57 -8.12 -2.39
#